data_1c2e4a9d97da219c12a71815ab03fcba
#
_entry.id   1c2e4a9d97da219c12a71815ab03fcba
#
_cell.length_a   1.000
_cell.length_b   1.000
_cell.length_c   1.000
_cell.angle_alpha   90.00
_cell.angle_beta   90.00
_cell.angle_gamma   90.00
#
_symmetry.space_group_name_H-M   'P 1'
#
loop_
_entity.id
_entity.type
_entity.pdbx_description
1 polymer ?
#
loop_
_entity_poly.entity_id
_entity_poly.type
_entity_poly.pdbx_seq_one_letter_code
_entity_poly.pdbx_strand_id
1 'polypeptide(L)'
;IVFSKLMVTNEDITPGDNSLLKVDIDDTDPLVLSHKENIFSVHFAALDYTNPQNIQYAYILDGFEKQWTFADKQRSVTYTNLPKGEYVLRVRSTNSDGVWVDNERILNIVILPSFWETPVAYVLYVLFILIIILVAVYILFTIYRLKHEVSVEQQISDIKLRFFTNISHEFRT
;
A
#
# COMPACT_ATOMS: atom_id res chain seq x y z
N ILE A 1 -25.56 15.99 14.31
CA ILE A 1 -24.48 15.02 14.63
C ILE A 1 -23.15 15.74 14.54
N VAL A 2 -22.21 15.39 15.42
CA VAL A 2 -20.82 15.85 15.41
C VAL A 2 -19.90 14.65 15.51
N PHE A 3 -18.71 14.73 14.90
CA PHE A 3 -17.64 13.81 15.17
C PHE A 3 -16.89 14.27 16.41
N SER A 4 -16.81 13.43 17.43
CA SER A 4 -16.32 13.83 18.75
C SER A 4 -14.91 13.37 19.06
N LYS A 5 -14.41 12.34 18.35
CA LYS A 5 -13.12 11.74 18.67
C LYS A 5 -12.63 10.86 17.52
N LEU A 6 -11.34 10.93 17.24
CA LEU A 6 -10.63 9.99 16.38
C LEU A 6 -9.69 9.13 17.23
N MET A 7 -9.73 7.83 17.02
CA MET A 7 -8.72 6.91 17.56
C MET A 7 -7.99 6.24 16.39
N VAL A 8 -6.68 6.13 16.46
CA VAL A 8 -5.87 5.39 15.49
C VAL A 8 -5.03 4.38 16.25
N THR A 9 -5.07 3.12 15.82
CA THR A 9 -4.38 2.00 16.50
C THR A 9 -4.69 1.95 18.02
N ASN A 10 -5.93 2.26 18.38
CA ASN A 10 -6.45 2.30 19.77
C ASN A 10 -5.87 3.44 20.63
N GLU A 11 -5.20 4.42 20.03
CA GLU A 11 -4.73 5.64 20.70
C GLU A 11 -5.60 6.82 20.31
N ASP A 12 -5.88 7.70 21.29
CA ASP A 12 -6.65 8.91 21.07
C ASP A 12 -5.81 9.95 20.31
N ILE A 13 -6.34 10.44 19.19
CA ILE A 13 -5.71 11.49 18.41
C ILE A 13 -6.31 12.83 18.82
N THR A 14 -5.49 13.66 19.45
CA THR A 14 -5.85 15.04 19.80
C THR A 14 -5.28 16.01 18.78
N PRO A 15 -5.99 17.13 18.48
CA PRO A 15 -5.48 18.17 17.61
C PRO A 15 -4.13 18.72 18.07
N GLY A 16 -3.19 18.94 17.13
CA GLY A 16 -1.87 19.49 17.42
C GLY A 16 -1.00 19.61 16.19
N ASP A 17 0.05 20.42 16.26
CA ASP A 17 0.93 20.72 15.11
C ASP A 17 1.63 19.47 14.52
N ASN A 18 1.93 18.49 15.35
CA ASN A 18 2.56 17.22 14.94
C ASN A 18 1.59 16.04 14.97
N SER A 19 0.30 16.28 15.11
CA SER A 19 -0.75 15.26 15.12
C SER A 19 -1.30 15.03 13.72
N LEU A 20 -1.96 13.88 13.53
CA LEU A 20 -2.78 13.59 12.35
C LEU A 20 -3.90 14.59 12.16
N LEU A 21 -4.42 15.13 13.26
CA LEU A 21 -5.41 16.19 13.27
C LEU A 21 -4.74 17.54 13.57
N LYS A 22 -4.89 18.49 12.67
CA LYS A 22 -4.48 19.89 12.92
C LYS A 22 -5.56 20.69 13.66
N VAL A 23 -6.80 20.33 13.41
CA VAL A 23 -8.01 20.89 14.02
C VAL A 23 -8.86 19.74 14.57
N ASP A 24 -9.98 20.05 15.23
CA ASP A 24 -10.90 19.02 15.69
C ASP A 24 -11.37 18.12 14.52
N ILE A 25 -11.68 16.85 14.80
CA ILE A 25 -12.12 15.91 13.77
C ILE A 25 -13.39 16.40 13.06
N ASP A 26 -14.27 17.10 13.76
CA ASP A 26 -15.51 17.63 13.18
C ASP A 26 -15.25 18.73 12.14
N ASP A 27 -14.13 19.45 12.27
CA ASP A 27 -13.70 20.50 11.35
C ASP A 27 -12.65 20.02 10.34
N THR A 28 -12.25 18.76 10.44
CA THR A 28 -11.25 18.16 9.53
C THR A 28 -11.92 17.63 8.27
N ASP A 29 -11.53 18.16 7.12
CA ASP A 29 -12.01 17.68 5.82
C ASP A 29 -10.98 17.97 4.72
N PRO A 30 -10.37 16.95 4.11
CA PRO A 30 -10.49 15.52 4.39
C PRO A 30 -9.61 15.02 5.57
N LEU A 31 -10.01 13.92 6.19
CA LEU A 31 -9.15 13.14 7.09
C LEU A 31 -8.18 12.30 6.26
N VAL A 32 -6.89 12.62 6.31
CA VAL A 32 -5.85 11.92 5.56
C VAL A 32 -5.12 10.94 6.47
N LEU A 33 -5.20 9.64 6.15
CA LEU A 33 -4.54 8.57 6.88
C LEU A 33 -3.47 7.91 6.01
N SER A 34 -2.34 7.58 6.59
CA SER A 34 -1.30 6.81 5.91
C SER A 34 -1.64 5.32 5.92
N HIS A 35 -1.00 4.56 5.05
CA HIS A 35 -1.14 3.10 5.02
C HIS A 35 -0.85 2.42 6.38
N LYS A 36 -0.05 3.03 7.24
CA LYS A 36 0.26 2.48 8.58
C LYS A 36 -0.86 2.69 9.58
N GLU A 37 -1.72 3.68 9.35
CA GLU A 37 -2.85 4.04 10.20
C GLU A 37 -4.13 3.33 9.74
N ASN A 38 -4.00 2.04 9.45
CA ASN A 38 -5.05 1.23 8.84
C ASN A 38 -6.11 0.70 9.81
N ILE A 39 -5.98 1.03 11.09
CA ILE A 39 -6.99 0.74 12.12
C ILE A 39 -7.37 2.07 12.76
N PHE A 40 -8.57 2.53 12.48
CA PHE A 40 -9.06 3.77 13.06
C PHE A 40 -10.53 3.65 13.46
N SER A 41 -10.90 4.43 14.47
CA SER A 41 -12.27 4.52 14.97
C SER A 41 -12.71 5.98 15.01
N VAL A 42 -13.87 6.24 14.45
CA VAL A 42 -14.50 7.56 14.50
C VAL A 42 -15.66 7.48 15.49
N HIS A 43 -15.65 8.35 16.49
CA HIS A 43 -16.73 8.51 17.44
C HIS A 43 -17.63 9.66 17.00
N PHE A 44 -18.92 9.49 17.17
CA PHE A 44 -19.93 10.49 16.81
C PHE A 44 -21.00 10.59 17.88
N ALA A 45 -21.63 11.74 17.97
CA ALA A 45 -22.72 11.99 18.89
C ALA A 45 -23.78 12.92 18.26
N ALA A 46 -25.04 12.62 18.52
CA ALA A 46 -26.11 13.57 18.25
C ALA A 46 -26.18 14.60 19.38
N LEU A 47 -26.36 15.86 19.02
CA LEU A 47 -26.47 16.98 19.96
C LEU A 47 -27.95 17.14 20.48
N ASP A 48 -28.58 16.02 20.82
CA ASP A 48 -29.88 15.97 21.44
C ASP A 48 -29.74 15.47 22.88
N TYR A 49 -29.92 16.37 23.82
CA TYR A 49 -29.72 16.08 25.26
C TYR A 49 -31.00 15.69 25.99
N THR A 50 -32.13 15.61 25.30
CA THR A 50 -33.44 15.33 25.94
C THR A 50 -33.53 13.90 26.41
N ASN A 51 -33.17 12.92 25.54
CA ASN A 51 -33.11 11.52 25.89
C ASN A 51 -32.03 10.81 25.08
N PRO A 52 -30.74 11.01 25.38
CA PRO A 52 -29.64 10.52 24.59
C PRO A 52 -29.52 8.98 24.54
N GLN A 53 -30.22 8.28 25.42
CA GLN A 53 -30.21 6.80 25.45
C GLN A 53 -31.15 6.18 24.39
N ASN A 54 -32.08 6.93 23.85
CA ASN A 54 -33.03 6.48 22.84
C ASN A 54 -32.56 6.74 21.41
N ILE A 55 -31.50 7.52 21.25
CA ILE A 55 -30.95 7.86 19.93
C ILE A 55 -30.29 6.62 19.32
N GLN A 56 -30.71 6.30 18.12
CA GLN A 56 -30.10 5.26 17.29
C GLN A 56 -29.27 5.90 16.19
N TYR A 57 -28.23 5.20 15.75
CA TYR A 57 -27.32 5.65 14.73
C TYR A 57 -27.30 4.68 13.55
N ALA A 58 -27.08 5.19 12.38
CA ALA A 58 -26.73 4.42 11.21
C ALA A 58 -25.57 5.09 10.48
N TYR A 59 -24.68 4.32 9.91
CA TYR A 59 -23.55 4.80 9.14
C TYR A 59 -23.34 3.99 7.88
N ILE A 60 -22.64 4.58 6.93
CA ILE A 60 -22.16 3.95 5.72
C ILE A 60 -20.81 4.57 5.32
N LEU A 61 -19.88 3.74 4.90
CA LEU A 61 -18.64 4.19 4.28
C LEU A 61 -18.77 3.99 2.76
N ASP A 62 -19.16 5.06 2.07
CA ASP A 62 -19.24 5.05 0.61
C ASP A 62 -17.86 4.77 0.01
N GLY A 63 -17.82 3.91 -1.00
CA GLY A 63 -16.59 3.39 -1.58
C GLY A 63 -16.14 2.04 -0.99
N PHE A 64 -16.67 1.64 0.17
CA PHE A 64 -16.37 0.37 0.80
C PHE A 64 -17.63 -0.46 1.11
N GLU A 65 -18.63 0.15 1.71
CA GLU A 65 -19.90 -0.49 2.08
C GLU A 65 -20.97 -0.21 1.02
N LYS A 66 -21.89 -1.16 0.85
CA LYS A 66 -22.99 -1.04 -0.13
C LYS A 66 -24.32 -0.68 0.52
N GLN A 67 -24.44 -0.81 1.81
CA GLN A 67 -25.67 -0.63 2.57
C GLN A 67 -25.39 0.05 3.89
N TRP A 68 -26.40 0.75 4.42
CA TRP A 68 -26.37 1.35 5.74
C TRP A 68 -26.26 0.29 6.83
N THR A 69 -25.32 0.47 7.73
CA THR A 69 -25.18 -0.33 8.93
C THR A 69 -25.87 0.38 10.10
N PHE A 70 -26.78 -0.33 10.74
CA PHE A 70 -27.46 0.19 11.91
C PHE A 70 -26.65 -0.13 13.16
N ALA A 71 -26.16 0.91 13.82
CA ALA A 71 -25.30 0.79 15.00
C ALA A 71 -26.06 0.82 16.32
N ASP A 72 -27.40 0.87 16.25
CA ASP A 72 -28.25 1.05 17.44
C ASP A 72 -27.74 2.20 18.33
N LYS A 73 -27.30 1.86 19.54
CA LYS A 73 -26.79 2.80 20.54
C LYS A 73 -25.27 2.99 20.50
N GLN A 74 -24.59 2.29 19.62
CA GLN A 74 -23.14 2.42 19.47
C GLN A 74 -22.80 3.77 18.82
N ARG A 75 -21.89 4.50 19.44
CA ARG A 75 -21.51 5.87 19.05
C ARG A 75 -20.13 5.92 18.40
N SER A 76 -19.70 4.81 17.84
CA SER A 76 -18.41 4.73 17.15
C SER A 76 -18.45 3.67 16.06
N VAL A 77 -17.68 3.87 15.03
CA VAL A 77 -17.40 2.90 14.00
C VAL A 77 -15.90 2.69 13.90
N THR A 78 -15.48 1.43 13.75
CA THR A 78 -14.08 1.07 13.58
C THR A 78 -13.90 0.42 12.24
N TYR A 79 -12.94 0.92 11.48
CA TYR A 79 -12.50 0.33 10.23
C TYR A 79 -11.09 -0.23 10.38
N THR A 80 -10.87 -1.37 9.77
CA THR A 80 -9.58 -2.04 9.79
C THR A 80 -9.17 -2.39 8.38
N ASN A 81 -7.91 -2.10 8.05
CA ASN A 81 -7.29 -2.52 6.80
C ASN A 81 -8.02 -2.07 5.52
N LEU A 82 -8.47 -0.80 5.50
CA LEU A 82 -9.04 -0.22 4.30
C LEU A 82 -7.98 -0.13 3.19
N PRO A 83 -8.32 -0.50 1.95
CA PRO A 83 -7.45 -0.26 0.80
C PRO A 83 -7.16 1.23 0.61
N LYS A 84 -6.08 1.55 -0.12
CA LYS A 84 -5.84 2.93 -0.56
C LYS A 84 -7.02 3.42 -1.41
N GLY A 85 -7.43 4.66 -1.18
CA GLY A 85 -8.55 5.25 -1.91
C GLY A 85 -9.18 6.41 -1.16
N GLU A 86 -10.22 6.93 -1.76
CA GLU A 86 -11.05 7.98 -1.19
C GLU A 86 -12.38 7.37 -0.76
N TYR A 87 -12.80 7.70 0.45
CA TYR A 87 -14.01 7.19 1.07
C TYR A 87 -14.79 8.33 1.68
N VAL A 88 -16.10 8.14 1.82
CA VAL A 88 -16.98 9.12 2.45
C VAL A 88 -17.77 8.45 3.57
N LEU A 89 -17.42 8.74 4.83
CA LEU A 89 -18.17 8.29 5.97
C LEU A 89 -19.39 9.19 6.16
N ARG A 90 -20.56 8.59 6.08
CA ARG A 90 -21.84 9.26 6.31
C ARG A 90 -22.49 8.66 7.55
N VAL A 91 -22.89 9.52 8.48
CA VAL A 91 -23.54 9.14 9.74
C VAL A 91 -24.85 9.89 9.87
N ARG A 92 -25.90 9.19 10.26
CA ARG A 92 -27.21 9.76 10.57
C ARG A 92 -27.73 9.22 11.90
N SER A 93 -28.65 9.93 12.52
CA SER A 93 -29.26 9.48 13.78
C SER A 93 -30.78 9.67 13.80
N THR A 94 -31.43 9.04 14.75
CA THR A 94 -32.80 9.40 15.15
C THR A 94 -32.76 10.61 16.09
N ASN A 95 -33.93 11.21 16.30
CA ASN A 95 -34.16 12.11 17.43
C ASN A 95 -34.37 11.32 18.74
N SER A 96 -34.61 12.02 19.85
CA SER A 96 -34.92 11.43 21.17
C SER A 96 -36.20 10.59 21.21
N ASP A 97 -37.10 10.74 20.22
CA ASP A 97 -38.35 9.97 20.08
C ASP A 97 -38.15 8.71 19.24
N GLY A 98 -36.92 8.46 18.74
CA GLY A 98 -36.58 7.30 17.90
C GLY A 98 -36.97 7.46 16.42
N VAL A 99 -37.29 8.67 15.97
CA VAL A 99 -37.65 8.98 14.57
C VAL A 99 -36.38 9.40 13.82
N TRP A 100 -36.13 8.78 12.66
CA TRP A 100 -35.04 9.17 11.76
C TRP A 100 -35.27 10.59 11.25
N VAL A 101 -34.23 11.41 11.40
CA VAL A 101 -34.24 12.80 10.96
C VAL A 101 -33.16 13.03 9.89
N ASP A 102 -33.36 14.07 9.09
CA ASP A 102 -32.41 14.44 8.04
C ASP A 102 -31.26 15.29 8.66
N ASN A 103 -30.39 14.61 9.40
CA ASN A 103 -29.27 15.20 10.13
C ASN A 103 -27.93 14.53 9.78
N GLU A 104 -27.75 14.21 8.53
CA GLU A 104 -26.55 13.52 8.07
C GLU A 104 -25.28 14.35 8.27
N ARG A 105 -24.24 13.70 8.83
CA ARG A 105 -22.90 14.27 8.94
C ARG A 105 -21.94 13.46 8.05
N ILE A 106 -21.07 14.17 7.34
CA ILE A 106 -20.17 13.62 6.33
C ILE A 106 -18.73 13.88 6.75
N LEU A 107 -17.86 12.88 6.59
CA LEU A 107 -16.42 12.97 6.75
C LEU A 107 -15.74 12.34 5.55
N ASN A 108 -14.98 13.11 4.79
CA ASN A 108 -14.17 12.61 3.70
C ASN A 108 -12.88 11.97 4.26
N ILE A 109 -12.56 10.76 3.84
CA ILE A 109 -11.41 9.98 4.33
C ILE A 109 -10.55 9.58 3.14
N VAL A 110 -9.27 9.89 3.20
CA VAL A 110 -8.29 9.55 2.16
C VAL A 110 -7.24 8.64 2.75
N ILE A 111 -7.14 7.40 2.24
CA ILE A 111 -6.11 6.46 2.61
C ILE A 111 -4.98 6.52 1.59
N LEU A 112 -3.81 6.97 2.02
CA LEU A 112 -2.64 7.12 1.15
C LEU A 112 -2.05 5.75 0.78
N PRO A 113 -1.51 5.62 -0.45
CA PRO A 113 -0.82 4.40 -0.86
C PRO A 113 0.44 4.17 -0.03
N SER A 114 0.84 2.89 0.10
CA SER A 114 2.14 2.54 0.63
C SER A 114 3.25 3.05 -0.29
N PHE A 115 4.45 3.31 0.27
CA PHE A 115 5.63 3.71 -0.51
C PHE A 115 5.88 2.77 -1.71
N TRP A 116 5.68 1.46 -1.52
CA TRP A 116 5.88 0.44 -2.55
C TRP A 116 4.87 0.49 -3.72
N GLU A 117 3.76 1.19 -3.53
CA GLU A 117 2.67 1.33 -4.50
C GLU A 117 2.64 2.70 -5.17
N THR A 118 3.69 3.50 -4.97
CA THR A 118 3.82 4.81 -5.62
C THR A 118 4.35 4.66 -7.05
N PRO A 119 4.02 5.59 -7.97
CA PRO A 119 4.59 5.59 -9.32
C PRO A 119 6.13 5.58 -9.32
N VAL A 120 6.74 6.23 -8.34
CA VAL A 120 8.21 6.26 -8.18
C VAL A 120 8.75 4.88 -7.87
N ALA A 121 8.09 4.10 -7.01
CA ALA A 121 8.50 2.73 -6.71
C ALA A 121 8.46 1.84 -7.96
N TYR A 122 7.43 1.96 -8.79
CA TYR A 122 7.33 1.20 -10.05
C TYR A 122 8.48 1.55 -11.02
N VAL A 123 8.85 2.81 -11.14
CA VAL A 123 10.02 3.21 -11.95
C VAL A 123 11.30 2.57 -11.41
N LEU A 124 11.51 2.56 -10.09
CA LEU A 124 12.65 1.91 -9.46
C LEU A 124 12.66 0.39 -9.71
N TYR A 125 11.52 -0.28 -9.68
CA TYR A 125 11.43 -1.71 -10.00
C TYR A 125 11.84 -1.99 -11.45
N VAL A 126 11.37 -1.18 -12.40
CA VAL A 126 11.76 -1.32 -13.81
C VAL A 126 13.25 -1.14 -13.98
N LEU A 127 13.85 -0.09 -13.39
CA LEU A 127 15.30 0.13 -13.42
C LEU A 127 16.08 -1.03 -12.80
N PHE A 128 15.62 -1.56 -11.68
CA PHE A 128 16.26 -2.71 -11.02
C PHE A 128 16.24 -3.96 -11.90
N ILE A 129 15.12 -4.27 -12.52
CA ILE A 129 14.99 -5.39 -13.46
C ILE A 129 15.94 -5.19 -14.66
N LEU A 130 16.03 -3.98 -15.19
CA LEU A 130 16.90 -3.66 -16.31
C LEU A 130 18.38 -3.87 -15.96
N ILE A 131 18.81 -3.48 -14.77
CA ILE A 131 20.16 -3.71 -14.27
C ILE A 131 20.43 -5.21 -14.17
N ILE A 132 19.50 -6.00 -13.65
CA ILE A 132 19.66 -7.46 -13.57
C ILE A 132 19.85 -8.08 -14.95
N ILE A 133 19.06 -7.65 -15.93
CA ILE A 133 19.17 -8.12 -17.32
C ILE A 133 20.53 -7.78 -17.90
N LEU A 134 21.00 -6.53 -17.73
CA LEU A 134 22.32 -6.10 -18.21
C LEU A 134 23.46 -6.93 -17.60
N VAL A 135 23.41 -7.18 -16.29
CA VAL A 135 24.38 -8.02 -15.59
C VAL A 135 24.36 -9.46 -16.13
N ALA A 136 23.16 -10.02 -16.33
CA ALA A 136 23.03 -11.37 -16.89
C ALA A 136 23.61 -11.47 -18.30
N VAL A 137 23.30 -10.49 -19.17
CA VAL A 137 23.87 -10.43 -20.53
C VAL A 137 25.38 -10.30 -20.49
N TYR A 138 25.92 -9.44 -19.61
CA TYR A 138 27.36 -9.29 -19.42
C TYR A 138 28.04 -10.61 -19.00
N ILE A 139 27.45 -11.33 -18.04
CA ILE A 139 27.96 -12.64 -17.59
C ILE A 139 27.94 -13.66 -18.73
N LEU A 140 26.83 -13.77 -19.47
CA LEU A 140 26.70 -14.68 -20.60
C LEU A 140 27.71 -14.35 -21.70
N PHE A 141 27.91 -13.08 -22.02
CA PHE A 141 28.91 -12.64 -22.99
C PHE A 141 30.33 -13.02 -22.54
N THR A 142 30.66 -12.81 -21.26
CA THR A 142 31.96 -13.17 -20.71
C THR A 142 32.22 -14.67 -20.77
N ILE A 143 31.20 -15.49 -20.41
CA ILE A 143 31.29 -16.96 -20.50
C ILE A 143 31.49 -17.40 -21.97
N TYR A 144 30.74 -16.81 -22.90
CA TYR A 144 30.88 -17.11 -24.32
C TYR A 144 32.27 -16.77 -24.82
N ARG A 145 32.81 -15.63 -24.48
CA ARG A 145 34.14 -15.18 -24.86
C ARG A 145 35.23 -16.11 -24.33
N LEU A 146 35.16 -16.50 -23.05
CA LEU A 146 36.09 -17.43 -22.42
C LEU A 146 36.05 -18.81 -23.09
N LYS A 147 34.87 -19.33 -23.39
CA LYS A 147 34.75 -20.64 -24.12
C LYS A 147 35.38 -20.57 -25.49
N HIS A 148 35.22 -19.46 -26.21
CA HIS A 148 35.83 -19.28 -27.52
C HIS A 148 37.35 -19.25 -27.44
N GLU A 149 37.95 -18.54 -26.48
CA GLU A 149 39.39 -18.48 -26.26
C GLU A 149 39.96 -19.87 -25.96
N VAL A 150 39.33 -20.63 -25.05
CA VAL A 150 39.76 -22.00 -24.73
C VAL A 150 39.68 -22.94 -25.93
N SER A 151 38.64 -22.83 -26.75
CA SER A 151 38.48 -23.66 -27.95
C SER A 151 39.57 -23.40 -29.01
N VAL A 152 39.98 -22.16 -29.18
CA VAL A 152 41.05 -21.75 -30.08
C VAL A 152 42.40 -22.27 -29.59
N GLU A 153 42.73 -22.16 -28.31
CA GLU A 153 43.97 -22.73 -27.74
C GLU A 153 44.05 -24.25 -27.89
N GLN A 154 42.94 -24.97 -27.67
CA GLN A 154 42.87 -26.42 -27.87
C GLN A 154 43.13 -26.78 -29.32
N GLN A 155 42.53 -26.10 -30.29
CA GLN A 155 42.78 -26.35 -31.71
C GLN A 155 44.24 -26.12 -32.09
N ILE A 156 44.87 -25.04 -31.57
CA ILE A 156 46.30 -24.78 -31.82
C ILE A 156 47.18 -25.88 -31.20
N SER A 157 46.86 -26.35 -30.00
CA SER A 157 47.55 -27.45 -29.33
C SER A 157 47.46 -28.75 -30.13
N ASP A 158 46.28 -29.09 -30.62
CA ASP A 158 46.03 -30.29 -31.42
C ASP A 158 46.81 -30.23 -32.77
N ILE A 159 46.83 -29.08 -33.41
CA ILE A 159 47.62 -28.89 -34.66
C ILE A 159 49.11 -29.10 -34.39
N LYS A 160 49.64 -28.50 -33.30
CA LYS A 160 51.03 -28.69 -32.90
C LYS A 160 51.35 -30.15 -32.61
N LEU A 161 50.53 -30.89 -31.88
CA LEU A 161 50.69 -32.29 -31.58
C LEU A 161 50.72 -33.15 -32.88
N ARG A 162 49.77 -32.92 -33.79
CA ARG A 162 49.73 -33.64 -35.08
C ARG A 162 50.96 -33.35 -35.92
N PHE A 163 51.42 -32.12 -35.94
CA PHE A 163 52.65 -31.72 -36.67
C PHE A 163 53.87 -32.47 -36.11
N PHE A 164 54.07 -32.46 -34.80
CA PHE A 164 55.19 -33.21 -34.18
C PHE A 164 55.09 -34.72 -34.38
N THR A 165 53.90 -35.29 -34.32
CA THR A 165 53.72 -36.75 -34.56
C THR A 165 54.06 -37.11 -36.01
N ASN A 166 53.64 -36.34 -36.99
CA ASN A 166 53.96 -36.57 -38.41
C ASN A 166 55.43 -36.44 -38.70
N ILE A 167 56.12 -35.43 -38.18
CA ILE A 167 57.56 -35.23 -38.34
C ILE A 167 58.32 -36.43 -37.69
N SER A 168 57.96 -36.86 -36.49
CA SER A 168 58.59 -37.99 -35.82
C SER A 168 58.40 -39.28 -36.58
N HIS A 169 57.35 -39.44 -37.35
CA HIS A 169 57.11 -40.60 -38.20
C HIS A 169 57.93 -40.57 -39.44
N GLU A 170 58.13 -39.43 -40.09
CA GLU A 170 58.98 -39.26 -41.28
C GLU A 170 60.49 -39.47 -41.00
N PHE A 171 60.95 -39.07 -39.81
CA PHE A 171 62.34 -39.30 -39.40
C PHE A 171 62.65 -40.76 -38.98
N ARG A 172 61.64 -41.61 -38.90
CA ARG A 172 61.80 -43.02 -38.47
C ARG A 172 61.82 -44.02 -39.64
N THR A 173 61.61 -43.55 -40.87
CA THR A 173 61.74 -44.25 -42.12
C THR A 173 63.04 -43.90 -42.79
#